data_25b35445bdf46d91e6dfb84795624eeb
#
_entry.id   25b35445bdf46d91e6dfb84795624eeb
#
_cell.length_a   1.000
_cell.length_b   1.000
_cell.length_c   1.000
_cell.angle_alpha   90.00
_cell.angle_beta   90.00
_cell.angle_gamma   90.00
#
_symmetry.space_group_name_H-M   'P 1'
#
loop_
_entity.id
_entity.type
_entity.pdbx_description
1 polymer ?
#
loop_
_entity_poly.entity_id
_entity_poly.type
_entity_poly.pdbx_seq_one_letter_code
_entity_poly.pdbx_strand_id
1 'polypeptide(L)'
;MRVLIVNTSEKTGGAAVAANRLMDALNNNGVKAKMLVRDKETEDITVVSLPRSLRLQWNFLWERWCVFWHLHFSRQRLWEVDMATSGTDITRLREFQEADVIHLSWINQGMLSLKNIRKIIRSGKPVVWTMHDLWPATGICHYARGCNRYASACGNCPLLPNKGSKNDLSAKIFRRKKELYHRGAISFVTCSRWLERQAKGSGLFVGQRITNIPNPIDTHVFCPQDQAEARLRAGLPADKHIILFVSQRVTDERKGMRYFIEAIDRLVARYPEMKENTSIAILGGHSEEVNLTLPSYSLSYVSDEKQIVAIYNSADAFVLPSLEDNLPNTIMESMACGVPSIGFRVGGIPEMIDHQQNGYVANYRDTEDLASGIHWVLEEADRAALKQACLQKVAQNYSQYAVALKYIEVYNEAMAYKNYKL
;
A
#
# COMPACT_ATOMS: atom_id res chain seq x y z
N MET A 1 -17.22 -6.11 -20.03
CA MET A 1 -16.24 -5.04 -19.85
C MET A 1 -14.85 -5.67 -19.73
N ARG A 2 -13.86 -5.12 -20.43
CA ARG A 2 -12.45 -5.52 -20.40
C ARG A 2 -11.63 -4.40 -19.78
N VAL A 3 -10.91 -4.68 -18.70
CA VAL A 3 -10.08 -3.71 -17.96
C VAL A 3 -8.61 -4.08 -18.10
N LEU A 4 -7.77 -3.11 -18.47
CA LEU A 4 -6.32 -3.25 -18.42
C LEU A 4 -5.77 -2.49 -17.22
N ILE A 5 -5.35 -3.20 -16.19
CA ILE A 5 -4.66 -2.64 -15.03
C ILE A 5 -3.17 -2.49 -15.39
N VAL A 6 -2.62 -1.31 -15.22
CA VAL A 6 -1.21 -1.02 -15.52
C VAL A 6 -0.47 -0.76 -14.22
N ASN A 7 0.48 -1.61 -13.89
CA ASN A 7 1.31 -1.53 -12.69
C ASN A 7 2.78 -1.80 -13.03
N THR A 8 3.72 -1.37 -12.19
CA THR A 8 5.15 -1.57 -12.47
C THR A 8 5.57 -3.01 -12.22
N SER A 9 5.22 -3.58 -11.08
CA SER A 9 5.55 -4.96 -10.69
C SER A 9 4.29 -5.78 -10.49
N GLU A 10 4.39 -7.10 -10.64
CA GLU A 10 3.30 -8.03 -10.37
C GLU A 10 3.05 -8.24 -8.88
N LYS A 11 4.11 -8.50 -8.10
CA LYS A 11 4.02 -8.86 -6.67
C LYS A 11 4.84 -7.99 -5.74
N THR A 12 5.85 -7.30 -6.25
CA THR A 12 6.78 -6.56 -5.39
C THR A 12 6.17 -5.26 -4.87
N GLY A 13 5.92 -5.22 -3.56
CA GLY A 13 5.40 -4.06 -2.83
C GLY A 13 3.88 -4.01 -2.70
N GLY A 14 3.40 -3.26 -1.70
CA GLY A 14 1.98 -3.24 -1.32
C GLY A 14 1.02 -2.80 -2.44
N ALA A 15 1.45 -1.88 -3.32
CA ALA A 15 0.66 -1.45 -4.46
C ALA A 15 0.50 -2.55 -5.53
N ALA A 16 1.56 -3.36 -5.74
CA ALA A 16 1.52 -4.48 -6.67
C ALA A 16 0.57 -5.58 -6.17
N VAL A 17 0.69 -5.94 -4.90
CA VAL A 17 -0.22 -6.89 -4.24
C VAL A 17 -1.67 -6.42 -4.34
N ALA A 18 -1.94 -5.14 -4.07
CA ALA A 18 -3.29 -4.58 -4.16
C ALA A 18 -3.84 -4.58 -5.60
N ALA A 19 -3.01 -4.26 -6.59
CA ALA A 19 -3.41 -4.29 -8.01
C ALA A 19 -3.71 -5.71 -8.50
N ASN A 20 -2.91 -6.69 -8.08
CA ASN A 20 -3.12 -8.11 -8.39
C ASN A 20 -4.43 -8.61 -7.77
N ARG A 21 -4.63 -8.38 -6.46
CA ARG A 21 -5.88 -8.70 -5.76
C ARG A 21 -7.11 -8.02 -6.37
N LEU A 22 -6.96 -6.79 -6.89
CA LEU A 22 -8.05 -6.13 -7.61
C LEU A 22 -8.34 -6.80 -8.94
N MET A 23 -7.33 -7.23 -9.69
CA MET A 23 -7.52 -7.99 -10.92
C MET A 23 -8.32 -9.26 -10.65
N ASP A 24 -7.94 -10.03 -9.62
CA ASP A 24 -8.65 -11.25 -9.22
C ASP A 24 -10.09 -10.94 -8.77
N ALA A 25 -10.26 -9.91 -7.94
CA ALA A 25 -11.57 -9.47 -7.49
C ALA A 25 -12.51 -9.13 -8.67
N LEU A 26 -11.99 -8.44 -9.68
CA LEU A 26 -12.75 -8.10 -10.90
C LEU A 26 -13.08 -9.33 -11.72
N ASN A 27 -12.12 -10.23 -11.93
CA ASN A 27 -12.31 -11.48 -12.67
C ASN A 27 -13.35 -12.37 -12.00
N ASN A 28 -13.32 -12.49 -10.67
CA ASN A 28 -14.28 -13.26 -9.89
C ASN A 28 -15.70 -12.65 -9.87
N ASN A 29 -15.82 -11.36 -10.28
CA ASN A 29 -17.09 -10.64 -10.33
C ASN A 29 -17.52 -10.22 -11.76
N GLY A 30 -17.16 -11.02 -12.78
CA GLY A 30 -17.68 -10.91 -14.14
C GLY A 30 -17.03 -9.85 -15.02
N VAL A 31 -15.93 -9.24 -14.60
CA VAL A 31 -15.12 -8.32 -15.42
C VAL A 31 -13.92 -9.07 -15.97
N LYS A 32 -13.61 -8.90 -17.24
CA LYS A 32 -12.39 -9.46 -17.86
C LYS A 32 -11.21 -8.51 -17.60
N ALA A 33 -10.52 -8.68 -16.48
CA ALA A 33 -9.36 -7.89 -16.10
C ALA A 33 -8.04 -8.59 -16.46
N LYS A 34 -7.09 -7.83 -17.01
CA LYS A 34 -5.69 -8.23 -17.19
C LYS A 34 -4.78 -7.20 -16.54
N MET A 35 -3.64 -7.62 -16.05
CA MET A 35 -2.63 -6.72 -15.53
C MET A 35 -1.42 -6.66 -16.45
N LEU A 36 -1.04 -5.45 -16.90
CA LEU A 36 0.18 -5.19 -17.67
C LEU A 36 1.27 -4.69 -16.73
N VAL A 37 2.38 -5.41 -16.66
CA VAL A 37 3.49 -5.10 -15.79
C VAL A 37 4.81 -5.00 -16.53
N ARG A 38 5.78 -4.30 -15.94
CA ARG A 38 7.18 -4.38 -16.37
C ARG A 38 7.84 -5.64 -15.82
N ASP A 39 7.67 -5.88 -14.53
CA ASP A 39 8.31 -6.95 -13.78
C ASP A 39 7.28 -8.04 -13.48
N LYS A 40 7.21 -9.04 -14.37
CA LYS A 40 6.37 -10.23 -14.21
C LYS A 40 7.16 -11.31 -13.47
N GLU A 41 6.54 -11.91 -12.47
CA GLU A 41 7.14 -12.89 -11.56
C GLU A 41 6.52 -14.29 -11.66
N THR A 42 5.29 -14.41 -12.19
CA THR A 42 4.55 -15.69 -12.30
C THR A 42 4.23 -16.06 -13.75
N GLU A 43 3.72 -17.27 -13.94
CA GLU A 43 3.21 -17.75 -15.23
C GLU A 43 1.69 -17.48 -15.42
N ASP A 44 1.09 -16.64 -14.57
CA ASP A 44 -0.32 -16.31 -14.69
C ASP A 44 -0.63 -15.67 -16.05
N ILE A 45 -1.62 -16.22 -16.75
CA ILE A 45 -2.03 -15.79 -18.09
C ILE A 45 -2.78 -14.46 -18.10
N THR A 46 -3.34 -14.07 -16.94
CA THR A 46 -4.02 -12.77 -16.76
C THR A 46 -3.03 -11.64 -16.56
N VAL A 47 -1.77 -11.95 -16.23
CA VAL A 47 -0.67 -10.99 -16.11
C VAL A 47 0.17 -11.00 -17.39
N VAL A 48 0.28 -9.84 -18.03
CA VAL A 48 1.04 -9.64 -19.27
C VAL A 48 2.27 -8.79 -18.97
N SER A 49 3.44 -9.24 -19.41
CA SER A 49 4.66 -8.42 -19.31
C SER A 49 4.83 -7.50 -20.51
N LEU A 50 5.42 -6.33 -20.29
CA LEU A 50 5.95 -5.54 -21.39
C LEU A 50 6.96 -6.36 -22.20
N PRO A 51 7.00 -6.21 -23.53
CA PRO A 51 8.00 -6.89 -24.37
C PRO A 51 9.42 -6.59 -23.87
N ARG A 52 10.19 -7.65 -23.59
CA ARG A 52 11.59 -7.51 -23.14
C ARG A 52 12.39 -6.76 -24.18
N SER A 53 12.98 -5.64 -23.81
CA SER A 53 13.83 -4.82 -24.68
C SER A 53 14.87 -4.08 -23.86
N LEU A 54 16.01 -3.79 -24.47
CA LEU A 54 17.03 -2.92 -23.86
C LEU A 54 16.44 -1.55 -23.46
N ARG A 55 15.47 -1.06 -24.21
CA ARG A 55 14.78 0.19 -23.92
C ARG A 55 14.02 0.14 -22.59
N LEU A 56 13.46 -1.01 -22.22
CA LEU A 56 12.75 -1.18 -20.96
C LEU A 56 13.70 -1.03 -19.76
N GLN A 57 14.89 -1.65 -19.84
CA GLN A 57 15.94 -1.52 -18.83
C GLN A 57 16.46 -0.08 -18.77
N TRP A 58 16.68 0.55 -19.93
CA TRP A 58 17.08 1.95 -20.03
C TRP A 58 16.08 2.90 -19.40
N ASN A 59 14.78 2.70 -19.56
CA ASN A 59 13.77 3.55 -18.94
C ASN A 59 13.91 3.58 -17.42
N PHE A 60 14.12 2.42 -16.79
CA PHE A 60 14.33 2.32 -15.35
C PHE A 60 15.66 2.98 -14.91
N LEU A 61 16.76 2.61 -15.55
CA LEU A 61 18.08 3.15 -15.22
C LEU A 61 18.14 4.67 -15.43
N TRP A 62 17.56 5.15 -16.52
CA TRP A 62 17.48 6.58 -16.82
C TRP A 62 16.65 7.35 -15.79
N GLU A 63 15.50 6.83 -15.41
CA GLU A 63 14.66 7.45 -14.37
C GLU A 63 15.44 7.54 -13.05
N ARG A 64 16.07 6.45 -12.61
CA ARG A 64 16.89 6.45 -11.39
C ARG A 64 18.12 7.34 -11.49
N TRP A 65 18.76 7.37 -12.64
CA TRP A 65 19.88 8.28 -12.89
C TRP A 65 19.47 9.75 -12.81
N CYS A 66 18.35 10.12 -13.43
CA CYS A 66 17.84 11.49 -13.37
C CYS A 66 17.52 11.90 -11.92
N VAL A 67 16.87 11.01 -11.15
CA VAL A 67 16.62 11.26 -9.72
C VAL A 67 17.92 11.41 -8.95
N PHE A 68 18.89 10.49 -9.14
CA PHE A 68 20.21 10.53 -8.48
C PHE A 68 20.97 11.82 -8.76
N TRP A 69 20.97 12.28 -10.01
CA TRP A 69 21.54 13.58 -10.40
C TRP A 69 20.91 14.75 -9.64
N HIS A 70 19.59 14.79 -9.56
CA HIS A 70 18.89 15.87 -8.86
C HIS A 70 18.99 15.77 -7.32
N LEU A 71 19.38 14.62 -6.79
CA LEU A 71 19.74 14.43 -5.38
C LEU A 71 21.22 14.70 -5.08
N HIS A 72 21.95 15.34 -6.02
CA HIS A 72 23.39 15.59 -5.93
C HIS A 72 24.18 14.32 -5.61
N PHE A 73 23.87 13.23 -6.34
CA PHE A 73 24.51 11.91 -6.21
C PHE A 73 24.31 11.23 -4.85
N SER A 74 23.29 11.65 -4.05
CA SER A 74 22.93 10.98 -2.82
C SER A 74 21.99 9.80 -3.07
N ARG A 75 22.26 8.66 -2.42
CA ARG A 75 21.39 7.47 -2.44
C ARG A 75 20.30 7.51 -1.38
N GLN A 76 20.38 8.39 -0.38
CA GLN A 76 19.55 8.39 0.81
C GLN A 76 18.05 8.46 0.51
N ARG A 77 17.64 9.20 -0.54
CA ARG A 77 16.23 9.42 -0.91
C ARG A 77 15.90 8.96 -2.32
N LEU A 78 16.74 8.11 -2.89
CA LEU A 78 16.62 7.66 -4.29
C LEU A 78 15.27 7.00 -4.61
N TRP A 79 14.66 6.36 -3.62
CA TRP A 79 13.40 5.64 -3.75
C TRP A 79 12.18 6.39 -3.20
N GLU A 80 12.39 7.59 -2.62
CA GLU A 80 11.32 8.41 -2.04
C GLU A 80 10.68 9.36 -3.06
N VAL A 81 11.33 9.57 -4.20
CA VAL A 81 10.91 10.51 -5.23
C VAL A 81 10.95 9.89 -6.63
N ASP A 82 10.02 10.32 -7.47
CA ASP A 82 9.90 9.93 -8.87
C ASP A 82 9.52 11.12 -9.75
N MET A 83 10.07 11.15 -10.98
CA MET A 83 9.86 12.23 -11.94
C MET A 83 8.92 11.84 -13.08
N ALA A 84 8.81 10.54 -13.37
CA ALA A 84 8.13 9.96 -14.52
C ALA A 84 8.58 10.61 -15.85
N THR A 85 9.90 10.70 -16.03
CA THR A 85 10.51 11.29 -17.23
C THR A 85 10.68 10.28 -18.35
N SER A 86 10.87 9.00 -18.00
CA SER A 86 10.99 7.88 -18.94
C SER A 86 9.91 6.84 -18.73
N GLY A 87 9.62 6.05 -19.76
CA GLY A 87 8.62 5.00 -19.72
C GLY A 87 8.29 4.46 -21.10
N THR A 88 7.48 3.40 -21.13
CA THR A 88 7.11 2.67 -22.34
C THR A 88 5.74 3.13 -22.87
N ASP A 89 5.63 3.34 -24.17
CA ASP A 89 4.36 3.62 -24.83
C ASP A 89 3.57 2.31 -24.99
N ILE A 90 2.52 2.16 -24.23
CA ILE A 90 1.67 0.97 -24.22
C ILE A 90 0.49 1.07 -25.19
N THR A 91 0.25 2.23 -25.79
CA THR A 91 -0.96 2.49 -26.60
C THR A 91 -1.07 1.62 -27.84
N ARG A 92 0.04 1.01 -28.28
CA ARG A 92 0.08 0.11 -29.45
C ARG A 92 -0.04 -1.36 -29.10
N LEU A 93 -0.02 -1.71 -27.82
CA LEU A 93 -0.15 -3.10 -27.38
C LEU A 93 -1.56 -3.61 -27.64
N ARG A 94 -1.67 -4.90 -27.95
CA ARG A 94 -2.96 -5.56 -28.18
C ARG A 94 -3.89 -5.43 -26.99
N GLU A 95 -3.37 -5.67 -25.80
CA GLU A 95 -4.12 -5.58 -24.53
C GLU A 95 -4.69 -4.17 -24.30
N PHE A 96 -3.91 -3.13 -24.66
CA PHE A 96 -4.40 -1.76 -24.60
C PHE A 96 -5.52 -1.51 -25.60
N GLN A 97 -5.36 -1.98 -26.85
CA GLN A 97 -6.35 -1.79 -27.91
C GLN A 97 -7.67 -2.50 -27.61
N GLU A 98 -7.60 -3.70 -27.04
CA GLU A 98 -8.76 -4.51 -26.69
C GLU A 98 -9.47 -4.05 -25.41
N ALA A 99 -8.83 -3.28 -24.55
CA ALA A 99 -9.40 -2.82 -23.29
C ALA A 99 -10.49 -1.76 -23.49
N ASP A 100 -11.57 -1.86 -22.73
CA ASP A 100 -12.64 -0.87 -22.67
C ASP A 100 -12.26 0.27 -21.69
N VAL A 101 -11.52 -0.06 -20.61
CA VAL A 101 -11.05 0.87 -19.58
C VAL A 101 -9.56 0.63 -19.33
N ILE A 102 -8.81 1.71 -19.18
CA ILE A 102 -7.40 1.68 -18.73
C ILE A 102 -7.35 2.09 -17.27
N HIS A 103 -6.89 1.18 -16.42
CA HIS A 103 -6.73 1.40 -14.99
C HIS A 103 -5.27 1.55 -14.64
N LEU A 104 -4.84 2.76 -14.30
CA LEU A 104 -3.48 3.04 -13.81
C LEU A 104 -3.43 2.76 -12.31
N SER A 105 -2.42 2.02 -11.86
CA SER A 105 -2.13 1.75 -10.46
C SER A 105 -0.80 2.42 -10.09
N TRP A 106 0.21 1.69 -9.68
CA TRP A 106 1.54 2.25 -9.41
C TRP A 106 2.44 2.16 -10.64
N ILE A 107 2.64 3.27 -11.34
CA ILE A 107 3.22 3.33 -12.69
C ILE A 107 4.61 3.96 -12.75
N ASN A 108 5.28 4.11 -11.63
CA ASN A 108 6.55 4.79 -11.47
C ASN A 108 7.76 3.94 -11.90
N GLN A 109 8.97 4.40 -11.62
CA GLN A 109 10.23 3.70 -11.89
C GLN A 109 10.43 3.28 -13.36
N GLY A 110 10.08 4.14 -14.31
CA GLY A 110 10.29 3.89 -15.73
C GLY A 110 9.22 3.03 -16.41
N MET A 111 8.10 2.70 -15.72
CA MET A 111 6.95 2.04 -16.36
C MET A 111 6.25 2.98 -17.34
N LEU A 112 5.72 4.11 -16.84
CA LEU A 112 5.12 5.16 -17.65
C LEU A 112 5.72 6.54 -17.36
N SER A 113 5.99 7.30 -18.41
CA SER A 113 6.30 8.71 -18.28
C SER A 113 5.04 9.58 -18.32
N LEU A 114 5.12 10.84 -17.89
CA LEU A 114 4.02 11.81 -18.06
C LEU A 114 3.62 11.98 -19.54
N LYS A 115 4.56 11.78 -20.48
CA LYS A 115 4.26 11.76 -21.92
C LYS A 115 3.44 10.54 -22.32
N ASN A 116 3.74 9.37 -21.76
CA ASN A 116 2.97 8.15 -22.01
C ASN A 116 1.54 8.27 -21.45
N ILE A 117 1.39 8.80 -20.23
CA ILE A 117 0.07 9.06 -19.64
C ILE A 117 -0.74 10.02 -20.51
N ARG A 118 -0.10 11.08 -21.03
CA ARG A 118 -0.75 12.00 -21.99
C ARG A 118 -1.24 11.28 -23.25
N LYS A 119 -0.48 10.32 -23.78
CA LYS A 119 -0.91 9.51 -24.95
C LYS A 119 -2.08 8.60 -24.60
N ILE A 120 -2.07 7.98 -23.41
CA ILE A 120 -3.18 7.16 -22.92
C ILE A 120 -4.46 8.01 -22.84
N ILE A 121 -4.39 9.19 -22.23
CA ILE A 121 -5.54 10.11 -22.16
C ILE A 121 -6.03 10.50 -23.55
N ARG A 122 -5.11 10.84 -24.47
CA ARG A 122 -5.43 11.24 -25.86
C ARG A 122 -5.99 10.11 -26.72
N SER A 123 -5.85 8.85 -26.30
CA SER A 123 -6.47 7.73 -27.01
C SER A 123 -8.01 7.75 -26.93
N GLY A 124 -8.55 8.58 -26.05
CA GLY A 124 -9.99 8.66 -25.80
C GLY A 124 -10.54 7.49 -25.00
N LYS A 125 -9.74 6.52 -24.56
CA LYS A 125 -10.21 5.46 -23.65
C LYS A 125 -10.46 6.02 -22.24
N PRO A 126 -11.51 5.54 -21.52
CA PRO A 126 -11.73 5.86 -20.13
C PRO A 126 -10.49 5.53 -19.30
N VAL A 127 -10.06 6.43 -18.43
CA VAL A 127 -8.90 6.25 -17.55
C VAL A 127 -9.35 6.35 -16.10
N VAL A 128 -9.09 5.29 -15.34
CA VAL A 128 -9.21 5.27 -13.88
C VAL A 128 -7.79 5.19 -13.30
N TRP A 129 -7.50 5.92 -12.24
CA TRP A 129 -6.18 5.91 -11.61
C TRP A 129 -6.28 5.71 -10.10
N THR A 130 -5.92 4.53 -9.62
CA THR A 130 -5.85 4.25 -8.19
C THR A 130 -4.54 4.75 -7.61
N MET A 131 -4.67 5.57 -6.58
CA MET A 131 -3.57 6.14 -5.82
C MET A 131 -3.25 5.25 -4.62
N HIS A 132 -2.04 4.69 -4.60
CA HIS A 132 -1.53 3.92 -3.47
C HIS A 132 -0.67 4.75 -2.52
N ASP A 133 -0.20 5.90 -2.99
CA ASP A 133 0.60 6.89 -2.27
C ASP A 133 0.28 8.31 -2.75
N LEU A 134 1.00 9.29 -2.22
CA LEU A 134 0.78 10.70 -2.54
C LEU A 134 1.42 11.16 -3.86
N TRP A 135 2.15 10.30 -4.58
CA TRP A 135 2.86 10.76 -5.78
C TRP A 135 1.96 11.40 -6.84
N PRO A 136 0.74 10.89 -7.13
CA PRO A 136 -0.16 11.58 -8.06
C PRO A 136 -0.59 12.97 -7.59
N ALA A 137 -0.65 13.21 -6.27
CA ALA A 137 -1.09 14.47 -5.67
C ALA A 137 0.06 15.47 -5.37
N THR A 138 1.32 15.06 -5.53
CA THR A 138 2.51 15.87 -5.25
C THR A 138 3.32 16.16 -6.51
N GLY A 139 4.41 16.93 -6.39
CA GLY A 139 5.38 17.07 -7.49
C GLY A 139 6.12 15.76 -7.77
N ILE A 140 6.85 15.26 -6.77
CA ILE A 140 7.78 14.15 -6.96
C ILE A 140 7.75 13.10 -5.86
N CYS A 141 7.19 13.37 -4.67
CA CYS A 141 7.32 12.50 -3.51
C CYS A 141 6.16 11.52 -3.38
N HIS A 142 6.47 10.30 -2.90
CA HIS A 142 5.50 9.26 -2.57
C HIS A 142 4.87 9.49 -1.21
N TYR A 143 5.63 10.04 -0.24
CA TYR A 143 5.18 10.39 1.11
C TYR A 143 5.55 11.84 1.41
N ALA A 144 4.61 12.60 1.98
CA ALA A 144 4.79 14.02 2.20
C ALA A 144 5.61 14.35 3.45
N ARG A 145 5.72 13.42 4.42
CA ARG A 145 6.48 13.59 5.67
C ARG A 145 6.17 14.92 6.39
N GLY A 146 4.87 15.28 6.43
CA GLY A 146 4.40 16.54 7.01
C GLY A 146 4.52 17.78 6.12
N CYS A 147 5.06 17.68 4.90
CA CYS A 147 5.06 18.77 3.93
C CYS A 147 3.66 18.98 3.35
N ASN A 148 3.15 20.21 3.36
CA ASN A 148 1.84 20.59 2.82
C ASN A 148 1.93 21.51 1.58
N ARG A 149 3.10 21.71 0.99
CA ARG A 149 3.31 22.66 -0.12
C ARG A 149 2.53 22.30 -1.37
N TYR A 150 2.26 21.00 -1.58
CA TYR A 150 1.45 20.53 -2.71
C TYR A 150 0.00 21.03 -2.67
N ALA A 151 -0.44 21.61 -1.56
CA ALA A 151 -1.78 22.22 -1.47
C ALA A 151 -1.98 23.38 -2.46
N SER A 152 -0.94 24.15 -2.74
CA SER A 152 -0.98 25.23 -3.75
C SER A 152 -0.10 24.91 -4.95
N ALA A 153 1.21 24.75 -4.72
CA ALA A 153 2.21 24.40 -5.72
C ALA A 153 3.46 23.88 -5.00
N CYS A 154 4.04 22.79 -5.48
CA CYS A 154 5.35 22.35 -5.00
C CYS A 154 6.45 23.35 -5.34
N GLY A 155 7.55 23.27 -4.59
CA GLY A 155 8.75 24.11 -4.68
C GLY A 155 9.42 24.20 -3.31
N ASN A 156 10.67 24.63 -3.23
CA ASN A 156 11.49 24.59 -2.02
C ASN A 156 11.39 23.21 -1.31
N CYS A 157 11.52 22.14 -2.09
CA CYS A 157 11.19 20.79 -1.65
C CYS A 157 12.17 20.29 -0.55
N PRO A 158 11.68 19.88 0.63
CA PRO A 158 12.56 19.42 1.73
C PRO A 158 13.27 18.11 1.41
N LEU A 159 12.83 17.36 0.39
CA LEU A 159 13.47 16.11 -0.05
C LEU A 159 14.63 16.36 -1.02
N LEU A 160 14.74 17.56 -1.58
CA LEU A 160 15.84 17.92 -2.47
C LEU A 160 17.02 18.53 -1.67
N PRO A 161 18.26 18.45 -2.19
CA PRO A 161 19.42 19.08 -1.60
C PRO A 161 19.18 20.58 -1.31
N ASN A 162 19.74 21.07 -0.20
CA ASN A 162 19.59 22.47 0.25
C ASN A 162 18.12 22.95 0.35
N LYS A 163 17.19 22.01 0.64
CA LYS A 163 15.72 22.27 0.70
C LYS A 163 15.12 22.80 -0.60
N GLY A 164 15.76 22.53 -1.74
CA GLY A 164 15.31 22.92 -3.06
C GLY A 164 15.29 24.43 -3.29
N SER A 165 14.48 24.87 -4.27
CA SER A 165 14.22 26.27 -4.59
C SER A 165 12.78 26.46 -5.07
N LYS A 166 12.31 27.72 -5.22
CA LYS A 166 10.96 28.05 -5.70
C LYS A 166 10.61 27.37 -7.03
N ASN A 167 11.61 27.22 -7.92
CA ASN A 167 11.45 26.60 -9.25
C ASN A 167 12.22 25.29 -9.39
N ASP A 168 12.36 24.53 -8.31
CA ASP A 168 13.06 23.26 -8.29
C ASP A 168 12.36 22.16 -9.11
N LEU A 169 12.90 20.96 -9.05
CA LEU A 169 12.36 19.77 -9.72
C LEU A 169 10.89 19.52 -9.34
N SER A 170 10.56 19.65 -8.06
CA SER A 170 9.20 19.38 -7.58
C SER A 170 8.19 20.34 -8.17
N ALA A 171 8.54 21.63 -8.28
CA ALA A 171 7.71 22.65 -8.92
C ALA A 171 7.51 22.41 -10.42
N LYS A 172 8.58 21.98 -11.12
CA LYS A 172 8.51 21.68 -12.56
C LYS A 172 7.60 20.49 -12.85
N ILE A 173 7.73 19.39 -12.08
CA ILE A 173 6.91 18.18 -12.27
C ILE A 173 5.46 18.46 -11.85
N PHE A 174 5.23 19.20 -10.76
CA PHE A 174 3.90 19.61 -10.32
C PHE A 174 3.15 20.35 -11.45
N ARG A 175 3.78 21.35 -12.10
CA ARG A 175 3.18 22.07 -13.22
C ARG A 175 2.83 21.15 -14.39
N ARG A 176 3.74 20.21 -14.75
CA ARG A 176 3.49 19.23 -15.82
C ARG A 176 2.30 18.31 -15.51
N LYS A 177 2.17 17.85 -14.24
CA LYS A 177 1.02 17.07 -13.80
C LYS A 177 -0.26 17.89 -13.83
N LYS A 178 -0.22 19.16 -13.39
CA LYS A 178 -1.37 20.06 -13.45
C LYS A 178 -1.91 20.22 -14.87
N GLU A 179 -1.04 20.49 -15.85
CA GLU A 179 -1.43 20.55 -17.26
C GLU A 179 -1.99 19.21 -17.78
N LEU A 180 -1.42 18.09 -17.33
CA LEU A 180 -1.87 16.77 -17.73
C LEU A 180 -3.30 16.49 -17.22
N TYR A 181 -3.56 16.75 -15.94
CA TYR A 181 -4.85 16.47 -15.30
C TYR A 181 -5.96 17.39 -15.79
N HIS A 182 -5.69 18.68 -16.02
CA HIS A 182 -6.68 19.59 -16.57
C HIS A 182 -7.13 19.28 -18.00
N ARG A 183 -6.27 18.63 -18.78
CA ARG A 183 -6.58 18.24 -20.18
C ARG A 183 -7.21 16.87 -20.32
N GLY A 184 -7.28 16.09 -19.24
CA GLY A 184 -7.70 14.70 -19.25
C GLY A 184 -8.95 14.46 -18.42
N ALA A 185 -9.80 13.54 -18.90
CA ALA A 185 -10.85 12.94 -18.09
C ALA A 185 -10.29 11.72 -17.36
N ILE A 186 -9.78 11.94 -16.14
CA ILE A 186 -9.27 10.86 -15.28
C ILE A 186 -10.21 10.74 -14.08
N SER A 187 -10.67 9.52 -13.79
CA SER A 187 -11.35 9.20 -12.53
C SER A 187 -10.31 8.70 -11.54
N PHE A 188 -10.01 9.49 -10.52
CA PHE A 188 -9.06 9.10 -9.50
C PHE A 188 -9.74 8.29 -8.39
N VAL A 189 -9.07 7.23 -7.93
CA VAL A 189 -9.49 6.44 -6.79
C VAL A 189 -8.41 6.49 -5.73
N THR A 190 -8.79 6.63 -4.46
CA THR A 190 -7.88 6.59 -3.31
C THR A 190 -8.20 5.39 -2.44
N CYS A 191 -7.17 4.71 -1.92
CA CYS A 191 -7.38 3.50 -1.12
C CYS A 191 -7.89 3.81 0.30
N SER A 192 -7.74 5.05 0.80
CA SER A 192 -8.22 5.49 2.12
C SER A 192 -8.85 6.87 2.04
N ARG A 193 -9.74 7.16 3.00
CA ARG A 193 -10.29 8.51 3.19
C ARG A 193 -9.21 9.51 3.60
N TRP A 194 -8.16 9.06 4.28
CA TRP A 194 -7.00 9.90 4.57
C TRP A 194 -6.34 10.37 3.27
N LEU A 195 -6.04 9.45 2.36
CA LEU A 195 -5.43 9.80 1.07
C LEU A 195 -6.38 10.65 0.22
N GLU A 196 -7.68 10.40 0.28
CA GLU A 196 -8.69 11.25 -0.38
C GLU A 196 -8.63 12.70 0.12
N ARG A 197 -8.59 12.90 1.45
CA ARG A 197 -8.43 14.25 2.03
C ARG A 197 -7.15 14.92 1.58
N GLN A 198 -6.02 14.19 1.58
CA GLN A 198 -4.74 14.71 1.10
C GLN A 198 -4.80 15.09 -0.39
N ALA A 199 -5.39 14.24 -1.23
CA ALA A 199 -5.55 14.49 -2.66
C ALA A 199 -6.46 15.70 -2.91
N LYS A 200 -7.63 15.76 -2.29
CA LYS A 200 -8.55 16.93 -2.39
C LYS A 200 -7.90 18.22 -1.93
N GLY A 201 -6.99 18.15 -0.96
CA GLY A 201 -6.19 19.29 -0.52
C GLY A 201 -5.07 19.73 -1.49
N SER A 202 -4.79 18.94 -2.53
CA SER A 202 -3.74 19.28 -3.50
C SER A 202 -4.22 20.21 -4.61
N GLY A 203 -3.40 21.21 -4.94
CA GLY A 203 -3.66 22.10 -6.07
C GLY A 203 -3.67 21.42 -7.45
N LEU A 204 -3.28 20.13 -7.53
CA LEU A 204 -3.39 19.31 -8.74
C LEU A 204 -4.81 18.79 -8.97
N PHE A 205 -5.59 18.62 -7.90
CA PHE A 205 -6.88 17.94 -7.94
C PHE A 205 -8.10 18.86 -7.98
N VAL A 206 -7.88 20.17 -8.08
CA VAL A 206 -8.97 21.13 -8.25
C VAL A 206 -9.80 20.75 -9.50
N GLY A 207 -11.08 20.47 -9.29
CA GLY A 207 -12.01 20.05 -10.36
C GLY A 207 -11.85 18.59 -10.85
N GLN A 208 -11.00 17.78 -10.19
CA GLN A 208 -10.87 16.35 -10.51
C GLN A 208 -11.92 15.51 -9.74
N ARG A 209 -12.32 14.38 -10.36
CA ARG A 209 -13.17 13.39 -9.70
C ARG A 209 -12.31 12.47 -8.84
N ILE A 210 -12.66 12.34 -7.57
CA ILE A 210 -11.96 11.47 -6.62
C ILE A 210 -13.00 10.65 -5.87
N THR A 211 -12.82 9.33 -5.88
CA THR A 211 -13.65 8.37 -5.15
C THR A 211 -12.77 7.57 -4.19
N ASN A 212 -13.27 7.27 -2.99
CA ASN A 212 -12.55 6.39 -2.07
C ASN A 212 -13.03 4.94 -2.21
N ILE A 213 -12.11 4.02 -2.55
CA ILE A 213 -12.35 2.58 -2.61
C ILE A 213 -11.12 1.87 -2.03
N PRO A 214 -11.26 1.11 -0.95
CA PRO A 214 -10.13 0.42 -0.32
C PRO A 214 -9.58 -0.72 -1.19
N ASN A 215 -8.40 -1.22 -0.83
CA ASN A 215 -7.82 -2.40 -1.45
C ASN A 215 -8.67 -3.64 -1.14
N PRO A 216 -8.81 -4.60 -2.07
CA PRO A 216 -9.48 -5.87 -1.81
C PRO A 216 -8.57 -6.90 -1.15
N ILE A 217 -9.21 -7.86 -0.46
CA ILE A 217 -8.56 -9.09 0.01
C ILE A 217 -9.42 -10.30 -0.31
N ASP A 218 -8.78 -11.41 -0.63
CA ASP A 218 -9.45 -12.70 -0.79
C ASP A 218 -9.69 -13.35 0.58
N THR A 219 -10.94 -13.35 1.01
CA THR A 219 -11.37 -13.91 2.29
C THR A 219 -11.50 -15.43 2.28
N HIS A 220 -11.31 -16.09 1.15
CA HIS A 220 -11.17 -17.55 1.07
C HIS A 220 -9.73 -17.99 1.29
N VAL A 221 -8.76 -17.14 0.97
CA VAL A 221 -7.34 -17.37 1.19
C VAL A 221 -6.94 -16.89 2.59
N PHE A 222 -7.19 -15.61 2.89
CA PHE A 222 -6.96 -15.04 4.21
C PHE A 222 -8.21 -15.23 5.06
N CYS A 223 -8.22 -16.30 5.82
CA CYS A 223 -9.34 -16.70 6.68
C CYS A 223 -8.82 -17.33 7.98
N PRO A 224 -9.66 -17.43 9.02
CA PRO A 224 -9.29 -18.11 10.25
C PRO A 224 -8.94 -19.58 10.02
N GLN A 225 -7.85 -20.02 10.63
CA GLN A 225 -7.38 -21.40 10.67
C GLN A 225 -7.23 -21.87 12.13
N ASP A 226 -6.96 -23.14 12.35
CA ASP A 226 -6.60 -23.66 13.67
C ASP A 226 -5.27 -23.03 14.11
N GLN A 227 -5.29 -22.36 15.26
CA GLN A 227 -4.13 -21.63 15.78
C GLN A 227 -3.00 -22.54 16.21
N ALA A 228 -3.31 -23.71 16.78
CA ALA A 228 -2.28 -24.65 17.24
C ALA A 228 -1.53 -25.24 16.05
N GLU A 229 -2.26 -25.62 14.97
CA GLU A 229 -1.66 -26.07 13.74
C GLU A 229 -0.84 -24.98 13.05
N ALA A 230 -1.34 -23.75 13.03
CA ALA A 230 -0.65 -22.58 12.48
C ALA A 230 0.67 -22.30 13.20
N ARG A 231 0.68 -22.37 14.54
CA ARG A 231 1.90 -22.24 15.37
C ARG A 231 2.91 -23.33 15.10
N LEU A 232 2.45 -24.58 15.00
CA LEU A 232 3.32 -25.71 14.67
C LEU A 232 4.00 -25.51 13.30
N ARG A 233 3.24 -25.09 12.29
CA ARG A 233 3.76 -24.79 10.94
C ARG A 233 4.74 -23.63 10.92
N ALA A 234 4.51 -22.61 11.75
CA ALA A 234 5.37 -21.43 11.86
C ALA A 234 6.57 -21.63 12.80
N GLY A 235 6.67 -22.76 13.50
CA GLY A 235 7.72 -23.04 14.48
C GLY A 235 7.64 -22.15 15.72
N LEU A 236 6.42 -21.79 16.14
CA LEU A 236 6.17 -20.89 17.26
C LEU A 236 5.64 -21.67 18.49
N PRO A 237 5.87 -21.16 19.72
CA PRO A 237 5.41 -21.83 20.93
C PRO A 237 3.88 -21.90 21.01
N ALA A 238 3.37 -23.04 21.49
CA ALA A 238 1.94 -23.30 21.59
C ALA A 238 1.29 -22.61 22.81
N ASP A 239 2.06 -22.42 23.87
CA ASP A 239 1.64 -22.04 25.22
C ASP A 239 1.83 -20.55 25.56
N LYS A 240 2.26 -19.73 24.58
CA LYS A 240 2.56 -18.32 24.78
C LYS A 240 1.67 -17.42 23.93
N HIS A 241 1.47 -16.19 24.34
CA HIS A 241 0.95 -15.14 23.49
C HIS A 241 1.96 -14.79 22.40
N ILE A 242 1.50 -14.68 21.15
CA ILE A 242 2.35 -14.34 20.03
C ILE A 242 1.98 -12.95 19.53
N ILE A 243 2.91 -12.00 19.66
CA ILE A 243 2.82 -10.68 19.05
C ILE A 243 3.52 -10.73 17.70
N LEU A 244 2.79 -10.47 16.61
CA LEU A 244 3.32 -10.48 15.25
C LEU A 244 3.65 -9.07 14.77
N PHE A 245 4.84 -8.90 14.18
CA PHE A 245 5.23 -7.74 13.39
C PHE A 245 5.55 -8.18 11.96
N VAL A 246 5.01 -7.48 10.95
CA VAL A 246 5.25 -7.80 9.53
C VAL A 246 5.69 -6.56 8.76
N SER A 247 6.82 -6.68 8.07
CA SER A 247 7.29 -5.64 7.15
C SER A 247 8.16 -6.27 6.06
N GLN A 248 8.11 -5.76 4.83
CA GLN A 248 9.00 -6.25 3.77
C GLN A 248 10.49 -6.12 4.16
N ARG A 249 10.84 -5.03 4.87
CA ARG A 249 12.14 -4.82 5.51
C ARG A 249 11.90 -4.22 6.89
N VAL A 250 12.34 -4.88 7.93
CA VAL A 250 12.19 -4.39 9.31
C VAL A 250 13.00 -3.13 9.57
N THR A 251 14.02 -2.87 8.75
CA THR A 251 14.85 -1.65 8.77
C THR A 251 14.18 -0.43 8.12
N ASP A 252 12.98 -0.57 7.53
CA ASP A 252 12.21 0.58 7.04
C ASP A 252 11.72 1.42 8.24
N GLU A 253 12.38 2.56 8.49
CA GLU A 253 12.05 3.48 9.60
C GLU A 253 10.57 3.88 9.61
N ARG A 254 9.93 3.96 8.41
CA ARG A 254 8.53 4.31 8.26
C ARG A 254 7.60 3.29 8.91
N LYS A 255 8.01 2.02 9.03
CA LYS A 255 7.22 0.95 9.66
C LYS A 255 7.31 0.94 11.19
N GLY A 256 8.20 1.74 11.76
CA GLY A 256 8.20 2.06 13.19
C GLY A 256 8.79 0.99 14.10
N MET A 257 9.68 0.11 13.62
CA MET A 257 10.31 -0.94 14.45
C MET A 257 10.91 -0.37 15.74
N ARG A 258 11.53 0.81 15.67
CA ARG A 258 12.07 1.48 16.87
C ARG A 258 11.00 1.69 17.94
N TYR A 259 9.81 2.14 17.56
CA TYR A 259 8.69 2.37 18.49
C TYR A 259 8.11 1.05 19.00
N PHE A 260 8.16 0.00 18.19
CA PHE A 260 7.77 -1.33 18.62
C PHE A 260 8.69 -1.85 19.72
N ILE A 261 10.02 -1.77 19.52
CA ILE A 261 11.03 -2.17 20.53
C ILE A 261 10.79 -1.41 21.84
N GLU A 262 10.69 -0.08 21.78
CA GLU A 262 10.47 0.75 22.95
C GLU A 262 9.14 0.43 23.67
N ALA A 263 8.07 0.14 22.92
CA ALA A 263 6.79 -0.27 23.50
C ALA A 263 6.88 -1.63 24.22
N ILE A 264 7.63 -2.58 23.67
CA ILE A 264 7.88 -3.88 24.32
C ILE A 264 8.67 -3.69 25.62
N ASP A 265 9.70 -2.84 25.63
CA ASP A 265 10.45 -2.55 26.87
C ASP A 265 9.55 -1.95 27.95
N ARG A 266 8.65 -1.02 27.59
CA ARG A 266 7.67 -0.43 28.50
C ARG A 266 6.64 -1.45 28.98
N LEU A 267 6.15 -2.31 28.09
CA LEU A 267 5.23 -3.39 28.40
C LEU A 267 5.81 -4.30 29.49
N VAL A 268 7.03 -4.77 29.28
CA VAL A 268 7.73 -5.66 30.23
C VAL A 268 8.06 -4.97 31.54
N ALA A 269 8.44 -3.68 31.50
CA ALA A 269 8.71 -2.91 32.74
C ALA A 269 7.45 -2.73 33.59
N ARG A 270 6.28 -2.56 32.96
CA ARG A 270 5.01 -2.36 33.65
C ARG A 270 4.32 -3.68 34.04
N TYR A 271 4.50 -4.73 33.24
CA TYR A 271 3.88 -6.05 33.39
C TYR A 271 4.96 -7.14 33.27
N PRO A 272 5.77 -7.37 34.36
CA PRO A 272 6.91 -8.30 34.31
C PRO A 272 6.53 -9.77 33.96
N GLU A 273 5.30 -10.17 34.26
CA GLU A 273 4.74 -11.50 33.93
C GLU A 273 4.68 -11.78 32.43
N MET A 274 4.62 -10.73 31.61
CA MET A 274 4.64 -10.87 30.15
C MET A 274 5.93 -11.49 29.63
N LYS A 275 7.02 -11.50 30.41
CA LYS A 275 8.28 -12.18 30.03
C LYS A 275 8.12 -13.69 29.90
N GLU A 276 7.28 -14.26 30.73
CA GLU A 276 7.12 -15.71 30.79
C GLU A 276 6.04 -16.22 29.85
N ASN A 277 5.01 -15.41 29.56
CA ASN A 277 3.85 -15.84 28.81
C ASN A 277 3.78 -15.29 27.38
N THR A 278 4.72 -14.43 26.94
CA THR A 278 4.65 -13.73 25.65
C THR A 278 5.92 -13.92 24.82
N SER A 279 5.75 -14.04 23.52
CA SER A 279 6.84 -14.09 22.53
C SER A 279 6.49 -13.25 21.31
N ILE A 280 7.52 -12.87 20.54
CA ILE A 280 7.36 -12.01 19.37
C ILE A 280 7.75 -12.80 18.12
N ALA A 281 6.91 -12.75 17.08
CA ALA A 281 7.22 -13.25 15.76
C ALA A 281 7.47 -12.06 14.82
N ILE A 282 8.58 -12.08 14.07
CA ILE A 282 8.94 -11.01 13.14
C ILE A 282 9.06 -11.60 11.74
N LEU A 283 8.14 -11.19 10.85
CA LEU A 283 8.15 -11.58 9.45
C LEU A 283 8.71 -10.43 8.59
N GLY A 284 9.82 -10.67 7.91
CA GLY A 284 10.42 -9.72 6.98
C GLY A 284 11.92 -9.84 6.86
N GLY A 285 12.50 -9.22 5.82
CA GLY A 285 13.95 -9.20 5.65
C GLY A 285 14.65 -8.42 6.76
N HIS A 286 15.83 -8.90 7.18
CA HIS A 286 16.63 -8.37 8.30
C HIS A 286 15.99 -8.51 9.69
N SER A 287 15.05 -9.44 9.85
CA SER A 287 14.41 -9.72 11.15
C SER A 287 15.37 -10.29 12.18
N GLU A 288 16.45 -10.92 11.76
CA GLU A 288 17.55 -11.44 12.58
C GLU A 288 18.39 -10.33 13.28
N GLU A 289 18.33 -9.11 12.78
CA GLU A 289 19.06 -7.96 13.34
C GLU A 289 18.31 -7.30 14.51
N VAL A 290 17.08 -7.70 14.79
CA VAL A 290 16.22 -7.08 15.80
C VAL A 290 16.45 -7.75 17.16
N ASN A 291 16.85 -6.95 18.15
CA ASN A 291 16.98 -7.39 19.54
C ASN A 291 15.80 -6.86 20.36
N LEU A 292 15.13 -7.75 21.10
CA LEU A 292 13.97 -7.45 21.92
C LEU A 292 14.13 -8.00 23.33
N THR A 293 13.49 -7.38 24.30
CA THR A 293 13.49 -7.84 25.70
C THR A 293 12.68 -9.13 25.89
N LEU A 294 11.69 -9.39 25.01
CA LEU A 294 10.92 -10.62 24.97
C LEU A 294 11.57 -11.64 24.01
N PRO A 295 11.35 -12.95 24.23
CA PRO A 295 11.77 -13.99 23.27
C PRO A 295 11.22 -13.70 21.88
N SER A 296 12.10 -13.71 20.87
CA SER A 296 11.71 -13.36 19.50
C SER A 296 12.10 -14.45 18.48
N TYR A 297 11.22 -14.64 17.50
CA TYR A 297 11.35 -15.60 16.41
C TYR A 297 11.44 -14.84 15.10
N SER A 298 12.60 -14.91 14.43
CA SER A 298 12.82 -14.38 13.11
C SER A 298 12.26 -15.37 12.07
N LEU A 299 11.22 -14.95 11.34
CA LEU A 299 10.59 -15.77 10.29
C LEU A 299 11.14 -15.42 8.89
N SER A 300 12.15 -14.52 8.82
CA SER A 300 12.77 -14.08 7.57
C SER A 300 11.74 -13.54 6.54
N TYR A 301 12.08 -13.53 5.26
CA TYR A 301 11.18 -13.16 4.19
C TYR A 301 10.46 -14.40 3.65
N VAL A 302 9.14 -14.37 3.62
CA VAL A 302 8.27 -15.42 3.08
C VAL A 302 7.48 -14.87 1.90
N SER A 303 7.45 -15.62 0.80
CA SER A 303 6.66 -15.31 -0.40
C SER A 303 5.50 -16.29 -0.64
N ASP A 304 5.49 -17.43 0.02
CA ASP A 304 4.38 -18.39 -0.06
C ASP A 304 3.16 -17.88 0.72
N GLU A 305 2.06 -17.69 0.02
CA GLU A 305 0.84 -17.11 0.59
C GLU A 305 0.22 -18.02 1.68
N LYS A 306 0.30 -19.34 1.52
CA LYS A 306 -0.20 -20.30 2.53
C LYS A 306 0.59 -20.20 3.83
N GLN A 307 1.89 -20.03 3.72
CA GLN A 307 2.76 -19.85 4.89
C GLN A 307 2.51 -18.48 5.54
N ILE A 308 2.29 -17.41 4.75
CA ILE A 308 1.93 -16.08 5.27
C ILE A 308 0.61 -16.15 6.05
N VAL A 309 -0.40 -16.82 5.51
CA VAL A 309 -1.70 -17.02 6.19
C VAL A 309 -1.53 -17.80 7.50
N ALA A 310 -0.72 -18.88 7.52
CA ALA A 310 -0.42 -19.61 8.75
C ALA A 310 0.27 -18.70 9.79
N ILE A 311 1.21 -17.86 9.38
CA ILE A 311 1.90 -16.91 10.27
C ILE A 311 0.91 -15.93 10.89
N TYR A 312 -0.02 -15.35 10.12
CA TYR A 312 -1.06 -14.50 10.71
C TYR A 312 -1.94 -15.28 11.70
N ASN A 313 -2.40 -16.46 11.33
CA ASN A 313 -3.24 -17.31 12.21
C ASN A 313 -2.53 -17.80 13.49
N SER A 314 -1.20 -17.80 13.52
CA SER A 314 -0.42 -18.16 14.71
C SER A 314 -0.42 -17.07 15.79
N ALA A 315 -0.74 -15.83 15.43
CA ALA A 315 -0.64 -14.66 16.31
C ALA A 315 -1.89 -14.45 17.17
N ASP A 316 -1.70 -13.81 18.33
CA ASP A 316 -2.78 -13.28 19.18
C ASP A 316 -3.02 -11.80 18.95
N ALA A 317 -1.97 -11.07 18.52
CA ALA A 317 -2.03 -9.66 18.20
C ALA A 317 -1.06 -9.33 17.05
N PHE A 318 -1.45 -8.41 16.18
CA PHE A 318 -0.59 -7.85 15.14
C PHE A 318 -0.26 -6.40 15.47
N VAL A 319 1.02 -6.01 15.46
CA VAL A 319 1.45 -4.64 15.79
C VAL A 319 2.13 -4.00 14.60
N LEU A 320 1.62 -2.84 14.17
CA LEU A 320 2.19 -2.04 13.08
C LEU A 320 2.22 -0.54 13.46
N PRO A 321 3.24 -0.06 14.18
CA PRO A 321 3.37 1.34 14.58
C PRO A 321 3.98 2.20 13.47
N SER A 322 3.40 2.14 12.28
CA SER A 322 3.86 2.93 11.13
C SER A 322 3.81 4.42 11.41
N LEU A 323 4.81 5.16 10.89
CA LEU A 323 4.90 6.62 11.00
C LEU A 323 4.16 7.35 9.88
N GLU A 324 3.97 6.70 8.75
CA GLU A 324 3.15 7.15 7.62
C GLU A 324 2.74 5.93 6.79
N ASP A 325 1.46 5.66 6.68
CA ASP A 325 0.91 4.57 5.85
C ASP A 325 -0.46 4.95 5.29
N ASN A 326 -0.73 4.55 4.05
CA ASN A 326 -2.02 4.86 3.43
C ASN A 326 -3.10 3.88 3.90
N LEU A 327 -3.01 2.63 3.44
CA LEU A 327 -3.91 1.54 3.83
C LEU A 327 -3.08 0.24 3.85
N PRO A 328 -2.45 -0.10 4.99
CA PRO A 328 -1.52 -1.23 5.05
C PRO A 328 -2.25 -2.56 4.84
N ASN A 329 -1.87 -3.28 3.78
CA ASN A 329 -2.42 -4.61 3.48
C ASN A 329 -2.20 -5.59 4.65
N THR A 330 -1.11 -5.45 5.39
CA THR A 330 -0.78 -6.32 6.54
C THR A 330 -1.81 -6.25 7.68
N ILE A 331 -2.39 -5.07 7.94
CA ILE A 331 -3.52 -4.94 8.88
C ILE A 331 -4.75 -5.66 8.34
N MET A 332 -5.03 -5.50 7.05
CA MET A 332 -6.15 -6.17 6.39
C MET A 332 -6.01 -7.69 6.42
N GLU A 333 -4.81 -8.19 6.15
CA GLU A 333 -4.46 -9.61 6.18
C GLU A 333 -4.62 -10.20 7.59
N SER A 334 -4.10 -9.50 8.60
CA SER A 334 -4.26 -9.88 10.00
C SER A 334 -5.73 -9.97 10.39
N MET A 335 -6.51 -8.92 10.11
CA MET A 335 -7.94 -8.88 10.43
C MET A 335 -8.75 -9.93 9.67
N ALA A 336 -8.38 -10.26 8.43
CA ALA A 336 -9.02 -11.32 7.64
C ALA A 336 -8.78 -12.72 8.24
N CYS A 337 -7.66 -12.92 8.93
CA CYS A 337 -7.39 -14.11 9.74
C CYS A 337 -8.03 -14.05 11.15
N GLY A 338 -8.74 -12.96 11.47
CA GLY A 338 -9.39 -12.76 12.76
C GLY A 338 -8.44 -12.31 13.87
N VAL A 339 -7.26 -11.79 13.54
CA VAL A 339 -6.25 -11.32 14.49
C VAL A 339 -6.35 -9.81 14.66
N PRO A 340 -6.58 -9.31 15.88
CA PRO A 340 -6.70 -7.88 16.14
C PRO A 340 -5.38 -7.15 15.89
N SER A 341 -5.51 -5.93 15.38
CA SER A 341 -4.36 -5.11 15.02
C SER A 341 -4.18 -3.93 15.96
N ILE A 342 -2.93 -3.57 16.23
CA ILE A 342 -2.55 -2.43 17.05
C ILE A 342 -1.65 -1.51 16.21
N GLY A 343 -1.97 -0.21 16.15
CA GLY A 343 -1.19 0.73 15.36
C GLY A 343 -1.36 2.17 15.80
N PHE A 344 -0.50 3.06 15.29
CA PHE A 344 -0.61 4.48 15.60
C PHE A 344 -1.78 5.15 14.86
N ARG A 345 -2.30 6.23 15.43
CA ARG A 345 -3.28 7.14 14.84
C ARG A 345 -2.65 7.96 13.71
N VAL A 346 -2.38 7.31 12.56
CA VAL A 346 -1.74 7.92 11.40
C VAL A 346 -2.27 7.32 10.10
N GLY A 347 -2.33 8.15 9.05
CA GLY A 347 -2.73 7.68 7.72
C GLY A 347 -4.14 7.10 7.68
N GLY A 348 -4.26 5.95 7.02
CA GLY A 348 -5.50 5.18 6.93
C GLY A 348 -5.64 4.12 8.03
N ILE A 349 -4.68 3.96 8.95
CA ILE A 349 -4.76 2.97 10.04
C ILE A 349 -6.04 3.13 10.88
N PRO A 350 -6.44 4.35 11.31
CA PRO A 350 -7.68 4.55 12.08
C PRO A 350 -8.97 4.30 11.29
N GLU A 351 -8.89 4.07 9.99
CA GLU A 351 -10.04 3.67 9.16
C GLU A 351 -10.25 2.15 9.16
N MET A 352 -9.17 1.41 9.41
CA MET A 352 -9.17 -0.05 9.48
C MET A 352 -9.45 -0.55 10.89
N ILE A 353 -8.81 0.07 11.88
CA ILE A 353 -8.93 -0.31 13.28
C ILE A 353 -9.97 0.58 13.97
N ASP A 354 -11.10 0.01 14.34
CA ASP A 354 -12.09 0.63 15.22
C ASP A 354 -11.59 0.40 16.66
N HIS A 355 -11.13 1.48 17.31
CA HIS A 355 -10.43 1.45 18.59
C HIS A 355 -11.25 0.73 19.66
N GLN A 356 -10.66 -0.26 20.32
CA GLN A 356 -11.26 -1.14 21.33
C GLN A 356 -12.47 -1.95 20.86
N GLN A 357 -12.64 -2.13 19.53
CA GLN A 357 -13.67 -3.00 18.96
C GLN A 357 -13.07 -4.14 18.14
N ASN A 358 -12.14 -3.85 17.23
CA ASN A 358 -11.42 -4.85 16.43
C ASN A 358 -9.88 -4.74 16.56
N GLY A 359 -9.41 -3.95 17.52
CA GLY A 359 -8.01 -3.68 17.78
C GLY A 359 -7.80 -2.38 18.54
N TYR A 360 -6.59 -1.85 18.53
CA TYR A 360 -6.24 -0.67 19.32
C TYR A 360 -5.52 0.39 18.46
N VAL A 361 -5.98 1.63 18.53
CA VAL A 361 -5.35 2.77 17.87
C VAL A 361 -4.66 3.62 18.92
N ALA A 362 -3.34 3.48 19.02
CA ALA A 362 -2.50 4.25 19.92
C ALA A 362 -2.23 5.68 19.38
N ASN A 363 -1.98 6.61 20.27
CA ASN A 363 -1.59 7.96 19.92
C ASN A 363 -0.28 7.97 19.15
N TYR A 364 -0.17 8.88 18.19
CA TYR A 364 0.98 8.94 17.29
C TYR A 364 2.31 9.11 18.02
N ARG A 365 3.22 8.16 17.84
CA ARG A 365 4.55 8.07 18.48
C ARG A 365 4.53 7.91 20.01
N ASP A 366 3.42 7.57 20.57
CA ASP A 366 3.29 7.31 22.01
C ASP A 366 3.52 5.82 22.28
N THR A 367 4.69 5.49 22.78
CA THR A 367 5.09 4.10 23.06
C THR A 367 4.48 3.55 24.34
N GLU A 368 4.07 4.42 25.29
CA GLU A 368 3.31 4.03 26.48
C GLU A 368 1.88 3.60 26.08
N ASP A 369 1.22 4.40 25.25
CA ASP A 369 -0.11 4.07 24.76
C ASP A 369 -0.09 2.84 23.84
N LEU A 370 0.97 2.66 23.03
CA LEU A 370 1.18 1.45 22.25
C LEU A 370 1.35 0.21 23.12
N ALA A 371 2.13 0.29 24.20
CA ALA A 371 2.30 -0.78 25.18
C ALA A 371 0.99 -1.11 25.89
N SER A 372 0.23 -0.09 26.30
CA SER A 372 -1.10 -0.26 26.91
C SER A 372 -2.07 -0.93 25.95
N GLY A 373 -2.03 -0.59 24.66
CA GLY A 373 -2.84 -1.24 23.63
C GLY A 373 -2.49 -2.70 23.40
N ILE A 374 -1.20 -3.06 23.47
CA ILE A 374 -0.75 -4.46 23.39
C ILE A 374 -1.29 -5.24 24.60
N HIS A 375 -1.11 -4.71 25.81
CA HIS A 375 -1.62 -5.34 27.03
C HIS A 375 -3.15 -5.52 26.97
N TRP A 376 -3.88 -4.47 26.59
CA TRP A 376 -5.33 -4.52 26.49
C TRP A 376 -5.82 -5.62 25.55
N VAL A 377 -5.20 -5.76 24.37
CA VAL A 377 -5.57 -6.80 23.39
C VAL A 377 -5.29 -8.20 23.92
N LEU A 378 -4.19 -8.41 24.63
CA LEU A 378 -3.74 -9.72 25.06
C LEU A 378 -4.43 -10.19 26.36
N GLU A 379 -4.69 -9.29 27.32
CA GLU A 379 -5.06 -9.63 28.68
C GLU A 379 -6.48 -9.14 29.09
N GLU A 380 -6.98 -8.03 28.52
CA GLU A 380 -8.20 -7.40 29.01
C GLU A 380 -9.41 -7.60 28.08
N ALA A 381 -9.16 -7.66 26.77
CA ALA A 381 -10.23 -7.69 25.77
C ALA A 381 -10.82 -9.10 25.58
N ASP A 382 -12.11 -9.16 25.25
CA ASP A 382 -12.74 -10.40 24.78
C ASP A 382 -12.21 -10.77 23.39
N ARG A 383 -11.39 -11.81 23.34
CA ARG A 383 -10.75 -12.30 22.10
C ARG A 383 -11.74 -12.75 21.04
N ALA A 384 -12.86 -13.38 21.47
CA ALA A 384 -13.87 -13.85 20.54
C ALA A 384 -14.60 -12.66 19.91
N ALA A 385 -14.92 -11.65 20.69
CA ALA A 385 -15.54 -10.41 20.21
C ALA A 385 -14.60 -9.66 19.25
N LEU A 386 -13.31 -9.50 19.59
CA LEU A 386 -12.31 -8.89 18.71
C LEU A 386 -12.19 -9.61 17.37
N LYS A 387 -12.07 -10.95 17.41
CA LYS A 387 -12.00 -11.80 16.21
C LYS A 387 -13.20 -11.58 15.31
N GLN A 388 -14.40 -11.65 15.89
CA GLN A 388 -15.66 -11.46 15.14
C GLN A 388 -15.74 -10.07 14.51
N ALA A 389 -15.35 -9.03 15.24
CA ALA A 389 -15.36 -7.65 14.74
C ALA A 389 -14.33 -7.45 13.61
N CYS A 390 -13.13 -8.07 13.68
CA CYS A 390 -12.15 -8.09 12.61
C CYS A 390 -12.74 -8.69 11.32
N LEU A 391 -13.30 -9.89 11.42
CA LEU A 391 -13.89 -10.60 10.29
C LEU A 391 -15.06 -9.83 9.66
N GLN A 392 -15.94 -9.28 10.49
CA GLN A 392 -17.04 -8.47 10.01
C GLN A 392 -16.58 -7.21 9.27
N LYS A 393 -15.59 -6.49 9.82
CA LYS A 393 -15.00 -5.30 9.17
C LYS A 393 -14.44 -5.63 7.81
N VAL A 394 -13.70 -6.75 7.70
CA VAL A 394 -13.12 -7.20 6.43
C VAL A 394 -14.20 -7.59 5.43
N ALA A 395 -15.17 -8.41 5.83
CA ALA A 395 -16.22 -8.86 4.94
C ALA A 395 -17.01 -7.70 4.33
N GLN A 396 -17.34 -6.69 5.14
CA GLN A 396 -18.15 -5.55 4.73
C GLN A 396 -17.39 -4.54 3.86
N ASN A 397 -16.07 -4.33 4.11
CA ASN A 397 -15.36 -3.21 3.50
C ASN A 397 -14.27 -3.62 2.51
N TYR A 398 -13.63 -4.79 2.72
CA TYR A 398 -12.40 -5.17 2.03
C TYR A 398 -12.50 -6.47 1.24
N SER A 399 -13.60 -7.23 1.34
CA SER A 399 -13.78 -8.44 0.55
C SER A 399 -13.72 -8.15 -0.95
N GLN A 400 -13.26 -9.12 -1.73
CA GLN A 400 -13.20 -9.00 -3.20
C GLN A 400 -14.54 -8.54 -3.78
N TYR A 401 -15.65 -9.10 -3.31
CA TYR A 401 -16.98 -8.74 -3.77
C TYR A 401 -17.33 -7.27 -3.49
N ALA A 402 -17.18 -6.84 -2.22
CA ALA A 402 -17.52 -5.47 -1.82
C ALA A 402 -16.70 -4.40 -2.56
N VAL A 403 -15.43 -4.69 -2.86
CA VAL A 403 -14.54 -3.77 -3.54
C VAL A 403 -14.76 -3.81 -5.06
N ALA A 404 -14.91 -5.00 -5.66
CA ALA A 404 -15.15 -5.13 -7.09
C ALA A 404 -16.40 -4.38 -7.56
N LEU A 405 -17.51 -4.45 -6.81
CA LEU A 405 -18.73 -3.73 -7.16
C LEU A 405 -18.50 -2.22 -7.25
N LYS A 406 -17.78 -1.63 -6.29
CA LYS A 406 -17.46 -0.20 -6.28
C LYS A 406 -16.59 0.20 -7.49
N TYR A 407 -15.60 -0.63 -7.87
CA TYR A 407 -14.79 -0.37 -9.07
C TYR A 407 -15.59 -0.52 -10.36
N ILE A 408 -16.50 -1.50 -10.45
CA ILE A 408 -17.40 -1.66 -11.61
C ILE A 408 -18.25 -0.41 -11.80
N GLU A 409 -18.75 0.19 -10.73
CA GLU A 409 -19.50 1.44 -10.77
C GLU A 409 -18.63 2.59 -11.32
N VAL A 410 -17.41 2.79 -10.78
CA VAL A 410 -16.47 3.80 -11.26
C VAL A 410 -16.10 3.59 -12.75
N TYR A 411 -15.92 2.34 -13.18
CA TYR A 411 -15.65 2.05 -14.59
C TYR A 411 -16.83 2.39 -15.49
N ASN A 412 -18.06 2.06 -15.07
CA ASN A 412 -19.27 2.41 -15.82
C ASN A 412 -19.44 3.93 -15.92
N GLU A 413 -19.23 4.66 -14.82
CA GLU A 413 -19.25 6.12 -14.83
C GLU A 413 -18.17 6.71 -15.76
N ALA A 414 -16.94 6.18 -15.73
CA ALA A 414 -15.85 6.63 -16.58
C ALA A 414 -16.15 6.40 -18.07
N MET A 415 -16.80 5.29 -18.42
CA MET A 415 -17.26 5.00 -19.80
C MET A 415 -18.40 5.91 -20.23
N ALA A 416 -19.37 6.17 -19.35
CA ALA A 416 -20.48 7.08 -19.63
C ALA A 416 -20.01 8.52 -19.85
N TYR A 417 -19.07 9.01 -19.00
CA TYR A 417 -18.54 10.36 -19.11
C TYR A 417 -17.82 10.67 -20.43
N LYS A 418 -17.22 9.64 -21.04
CA LYS A 418 -16.62 9.75 -22.38
C LYS A 418 -17.65 10.14 -23.43
N ASN A 419 -18.84 9.54 -23.36
CA ASN A 419 -19.91 9.75 -24.37
C ASN A 419 -20.49 11.16 -24.35
N TYR A 420 -20.32 11.93 -23.25
CA TYR A 420 -20.79 13.32 -23.14
C TYR A 420 -19.75 14.36 -23.60
N LYS A 421 -18.47 13.98 -23.82
CA LYS A 421 -17.40 14.90 -24.25
C LYS A 421 -16.99 14.75 -25.72
N LEU A 422 -17.57 13.77 -26.43
CA LEU A 422 -17.47 13.62 -27.90
C LEU A 422 -18.70 14.26 -28.57
#